data_4e7a804716a7db1c985db9b6dd3af689
#
_entry.id   4e7a804716a7db1c985db9b6dd3af689
#
_cell.length_a   1.000
_cell.length_b   1.000
_cell.length_c   1.000
_cell.angle_alpha   90.00
_cell.angle_beta   90.00
_cell.angle_gamma   90.00
#
_symmetry.space_group_name_H-M   'P 1'
#
loop_
_entity.id
_entity.type
_entity.pdbx_description
1 polymer ?
#
loop_
_entity_poly.entity_id
_entity_poly.type
_entity_poly.pdbx_seq_one_letter_code
_entity_poly.pdbx_strand_id
1 'polypeptide(L)'
;KTESANRTPQMELLGKIIPGTAPKKEKDVLMTDPAMKFKWGMNGSTAADISTNLAWSISRGSKNIIVAVIDTGIDVNHPDIKNNLWKNPGETGLDKNGKDKATNEKDDDGNGFVDDVHGWNFVANNHNLEDNHGHGTHIAGIVGAEGDNGIGISGVAPKVSIMVLKYYDPKAKFNDNLGNTIKSIEYANKMGAKIINYSGGGLEFSRREYNAI
;
A
#
# COMPACT_ATOMS: atom_id res chain seq x y z
N LYS A 1 46.66 4.94 10.86
CA LYS A 1 45.56 4.47 11.73
C LYS A 1 44.32 4.54 10.90
N THR A 2 43.86 3.40 10.42
CA THR A 2 42.71 3.19 9.57
C THR A 2 41.47 3.14 10.46
N GLU A 3 40.53 4.08 10.28
CA GLU A 3 39.19 4.00 10.86
C GLU A 3 38.41 2.89 10.18
N SER A 4 38.09 1.84 10.94
CA SER A 4 37.15 0.83 10.55
C SER A 4 35.73 1.44 10.61
N ALA A 5 35.06 1.61 9.45
CA ALA A 5 33.70 2.04 9.36
C ALA A 5 32.80 1.06 10.13
N ASN A 6 32.13 1.54 11.18
CA ASN A 6 31.11 0.83 11.94
C ASN A 6 29.95 0.46 10.99
N ARG A 7 29.88 -0.81 10.62
CA ARG A 7 28.67 -1.37 10.00
C ARG A 7 27.61 -1.49 11.07
N THR A 8 26.46 -0.87 10.86
CA THR A 8 25.34 -0.99 11.78
C THR A 8 24.81 -2.43 11.81
N PRO A 9 24.28 -2.92 12.95
CA PRO A 9 23.75 -4.29 13.09
C PRO A 9 22.67 -4.67 12.06
N GLN A 10 21.98 -3.69 11.48
CA GLN A 10 20.96 -3.88 10.44
C GLN A 10 21.57 -4.34 9.09
N MET A 11 22.77 -3.92 8.74
CA MET A 11 23.45 -4.39 7.51
C MET A 11 23.93 -5.83 7.63
N GLU A 12 24.28 -6.29 8.84
CA GLU A 12 24.60 -7.71 9.08
C GLU A 12 23.38 -8.62 9.01
N LEU A 13 22.20 -8.13 9.40
CA LEU A 13 20.95 -8.89 9.34
C LEU A 13 20.51 -9.12 7.89
N LEU A 14 20.64 -8.11 7.02
CA LEU A 14 20.32 -8.22 5.58
C LEU A 14 21.25 -9.23 4.87
N GLY A 15 22.52 -9.29 5.23
CA GLY A 15 23.46 -10.28 4.69
C GLY A 15 23.18 -11.73 5.11
N LYS A 16 22.44 -11.94 6.21
CA LYS A 16 22.03 -13.28 6.69
C LYS A 16 20.72 -13.76 6.08
N ILE A 17 19.89 -12.87 5.55
CA ILE A 17 18.59 -13.22 4.96
C ILE A 17 18.74 -13.70 3.49
N ILE A 18 19.82 -13.32 2.81
CA ILE A 18 20.07 -13.74 1.42
C ILE A 18 21.52 -14.29 1.33
N PRO A 19 21.73 -15.59 1.60
CA PRO A 19 23.05 -16.19 1.46
C PRO A 19 23.51 -16.15 -0.01
N GLY A 20 24.57 -15.42 -0.31
CA GLY A 20 25.25 -15.45 -1.60
C GLY A 20 25.28 -14.15 -2.39
N THR A 21 24.65 -13.08 -1.95
CA THR A 21 24.74 -11.77 -2.61
C THR A 21 25.22 -10.70 -1.64
N ALA A 22 26.54 -10.56 -1.49
CA ALA A 22 27.06 -9.26 -1.06
C ALA A 22 26.66 -8.25 -2.16
N PRO A 23 25.89 -7.17 -1.85
CA PRO A 23 25.51 -6.22 -2.87
C PRO A 23 26.81 -5.62 -3.45
N LYS A 24 27.00 -5.77 -4.77
CA LYS A 24 27.95 -4.92 -5.49
C LYS A 24 27.56 -3.50 -5.12
N LYS A 25 28.52 -2.60 -4.92
CA LYS A 25 28.27 -1.16 -4.78
C LYS A 25 27.59 -0.69 -6.07
N GLU A 26 26.29 -0.87 -6.16
CA GLU A 26 25.48 -0.28 -7.22
C GLU A 26 25.31 1.19 -6.90
N LYS A 27 25.30 2.03 -7.95
CA LYS A 27 25.08 3.46 -7.82
C LYS A 27 23.73 3.68 -7.14
N ASP A 28 23.66 4.64 -6.22
CA ASP A 28 22.42 5.08 -5.62
C ASP A 28 21.37 5.32 -6.71
N VAL A 29 20.23 4.69 -6.57
CA VAL A 29 19.10 4.89 -7.50
C VAL A 29 18.27 6.05 -7.00
N LEU A 30 18.40 7.18 -7.66
CA LEU A 30 17.61 8.37 -7.40
C LEU A 30 16.31 8.31 -8.22
N MET A 31 15.18 8.52 -7.56
CA MET A 31 13.92 8.81 -8.22
C MET A 31 13.88 10.30 -8.58
N THR A 32 13.38 10.61 -9.77
CA THR A 32 13.46 11.94 -10.37
C THR A 32 12.17 12.75 -10.29
N ASP A 33 11.14 12.21 -9.63
CA ASP A 33 9.86 12.89 -9.49
C ASP A 33 9.99 14.24 -8.77
N PRO A 34 9.28 15.27 -9.23
CA PRO A 34 9.60 16.67 -8.92
C PRO A 34 9.51 17.03 -7.42
N ALA A 35 8.69 16.32 -6.65
CA ALA A 35 8.52 16.57 -5.23
C ALA A 35 9.40 15.70 -4.32
N MET A 36 10.25 14.82 -4.87
CA MET A 36 11.19 14.00 -4.08
C MET A 36 12.14 14.83 -3.21
N LYS A 37 12.48 16.05 -3.65
CA LYS A 37 13.28 16.99 -2.86
C LYS A 37 12.70 17.35 -1.49
N PHE A 38 11.40 17.14 -1.29
CA PHE A 38 10.73 17.38 -0.01
C PHE A 38 10.60 16.13 0.85
N LYS A 39 11.04 14.96 0.36
CA LYS A 39 10.91 13.66 1.04
C LYS A 39 12.14 13.34 1.88
N TRP A 40 12.46 14.21 2.83
CA TRP A 40 13.63 14.08 3.71
C TRP A 40 13.71 12.74 4.47
N GLY A 41 12.56 12.18 4.86
CA GLY A 41 12.50 10.90 5.56
C GLY A 41 12.85 9.69 4.70
N MET A 42 12.87 9.83 3.37
CA MET A 42 13.22 8.77 2.43
C MET A 42 14.69 8.82 2.02
N ASN A 43 15.20 10.03 1.80
CA ASN A 43 16.57 10.26 1.33
C ASN A 43 17.02 11.66 1.77
N GLY A 44 17.30 11.82 3.04
CA GLY A 44 17.76 13.05 3.64
C GLY A 44 19.30 13.16 3.65
N SER A 45 19.78 14.32 4.08
CA SER A 45 21.20 14.56 4.33
C SER A 45 21.65 14.15 5.73
N THR A 46 20.74 13.59 6.53
CA THR A 46 20.98 13.19 7.93
C THR A 46 20.79 11.67 8.09
N ALA A 47 21.35 11.10 9.14
CA ALA A 47 21.21 9.67 9.46
C ALA A 47 19.78 9.27 9.93
N ALA A 48 18.81 10.18 9.82
CA ALA A 48 17.43 9.97 10.26
C ALA A 48 16.49 9.52 9.14
N ASP A 49 16.96 9.31 7.92
CA ASP A 49 16.17 8.79 6.80
C ASP A 49 16.17 7.25 6.75
N ILE A 50 15.28 6.69 5.93
CA ILE A 50 15.15 5.24 5.73
C ILE A 50 16.02 4.71 4.58
N SER A 51 16.89 5.52 3.99
CA SER A 51 17.85 5.15 2.94
C SER A 51 17.21 4.45 1.73
N THR A 52 16.11 4.99 1.22
CA THR A 52 15.37 4.37 0.11
C THR A 52 16.21 4.20 -1.15
N ASN A 53 17.15 5.09 -1.43
CA ASN A 53 18.02 4.98 -2.59
C ASN A 53 18.85 3.69 -2.58
N LEU A 54 19.35 3.27 -1.40
CA LEU A 54 20.03 1.99 -1.24
C LEU A 54 19.05 0.82 -1.40
N ALA A 55 17.85 0.93 -0.80
CA ALA A 55 16.82 -0.10 -0.93
C ALA A 55 16.39 -0.28 -2.39
N TRP A 56 16.23 0.82 -3.14
CA TRP A 56 15.83 0.79 -4.54
C TRP A 56 16.90 0.25 -5.49
N SER A 57 18.16 0.27 -5.09
CA SER A 57 19.23 -0.43 -5.85
C SER A 57 19.08 -1.95 -5.78
N ILE A 58 18.35 -2.46 -4.77
CA ILE A 58 18.05 -3.89 -4.58
C ILE A 58 16.68 -4.22 -5.13
N SER A 59 15.65 -3.45 -4.73
CA SER A 59 14.25 -3.66 -5.15
C SER A 59 13.43 -2.39 -5.05
N ARG A 60 12.57 -2.16 -6.03
CA ARG A 60 11.55 -1.09 -6.05
C ARG A 60 10.14 -1.62 -5.74
N GLY A 61 10.02 -2.88 -5.30
CA GLY A 61 8.78 -3.60 -5.13
C GLY A 61 8.42 -4.46 -6.35
N SER A 62 7.21 -5.01 -6.33
CA SER A 62 6.66 -5.84 -7.42
C SER A 62 5.15 -5.69 -7.44
N LYS A 63 4.56 -5.65 -8.63
CA LYS A 63 3.10 -5.67 -8.81
C LYS A 63 2.43 -6.94 -8.27
N ASN A 64 3.21 -8.00 -8.07
CA ASN A 64 2.72 -9.23 -7.44
C ASN A 64 2.63 -9.12 -5.91
N ILE A 65 3.16 -8.05 -5.32
CA ILE A 65 3.04 -7.78 -3.88
C ILE A 65 1.87 -6.82 -3.67
N ILE A 66 0.83 -7.35 -3.06
CA ILE A 66 -0.36 -6.57 -2.68
C ILE A 66 -0.12 -6.00 -1.29
N VAL A 67 -0.20 -4.67 -1.19
CA VAL A 67 -0.19 -3.93 0.08
C VAL A 67 -1.60 -3.42 0.32
N ALA A 68 -2.28 -3.95 1.32
CA ALA A 68 -3.59 -3.44 1.74
C ALA A 68 -3.42 -2.17 2.57
N VAL A 69 -4.08 -1.10 2.18
CA VAL A 69 -4.15 0.16 2.92
C VAL A 69 -5.53 0.25 3.56
N ILE A 70 -5.58 0.06 4.89
CA ILE A 70 -6.79 0.17 5.70
C ILE A 70 -6.86 1.61 6.23
N ASP A 71 -7.71 2.44 5.61
CA ASP A 71 -7.73 3.88 5.88
C ASP A 71 -9.09 4.53 5.53
N THR A 72 -9.12 5.83 5.24
CA THR A 72 -10.31 6.63 4.93
C THR A 72 -10.83 6.49 3.50
N GLY A 73 -10.26 5.62 2.71
CA GLY A 73 -10.45 5.51 1.26
C GLY A 73 -9.24 6.03 0.49
N ILE A 74 -9.32 6.06 -0.83
CA ILE A 74 -8.28 6.58 -1.73
C ILE A 74 -8.95 7.26 -2.92
N ASP A 75 -8.37 8.37 -3.41
CA ASP A 75 -8.71 8.89 -4.73
C ASP A 75 -8.18 7.93 -5.81
N VAL A 76 -9.04 7.04 -6.29
CA VAL A 76 -8.67 6.02 -7.29
C VAL A 76 -8.27 6.60 -8.65
N ASN A 77 -8.55 7.88 -8.89
CA ASN A 77 -8.16 8.59 -10.10
C ASN A 77 -6.87 9.42 -9.93
N HIS A 78 -6.29 9.40 -8.72
CA HIS A 78 -5.09 10.19 -8.44
C HIS A 78 -3.96 9.85 -9.42
N PRO A 79 -3.41 10.82 -10.15
CA PRO A 79 -2.50 10.57 -11.27
C PRO A 79 -1.22 9.83 -10.87
N ASP A 80 -0.79 9.98 -9.61
CA ASP A 80 0.44 9.40 -9.08
C ASP A 80 0.24 8.03 -8.39
N ILE A 81 -1.03 7.56 -8.28
CA ILE A 81 -1.36 6.32 -7.55
C ILE A 81 -2.11 5.32 -8.43
N LYS A 82 -2.97 5.79 -9.33
CA LYS A 82 -3.94 4.96 -10.08
C LYS A 82 -3.34 3.74 -10.79
N ASN A 83 -2.11 3.85 -11.30
CA ASN A 83 -1.43 2.76 -11.99
C ASN A 83 -0.87 1.70 -11.02
N ASN A 84 -0.84 2.02 -9.73
CA ASN A 84 -0.42 1.13 -8.66
C ASN A 84 -1.59 0.55 -7.86
N LEU A 85 -2.84 0.89 -8.19
CA LEU A 85 -3.98 0.25 -7.57
C LEU A 85 -4.02 -1.24 -7.93
N TRP A 86 -4.28 -2.06 -6.92
CA TRP A 86 -4.59 -3.47 -7.11
C TRP A 86 -5.86 -3.61 -7.95
N LYS A 87 -5.92 -4.63 -8.75
CA LYS A 87 -7.12 -5.00 -9.51
C LYS A 87 -7.51 -6.42 -9.16
N ASN A 88 -8.74 -6.59 -8.65
CA ASN A 88 -9.29 -7.92 -8.42
C ASN A 88 -9.42 -8.65 -9.76
N PRO A 89 -8.69 -9.76 -9.98
CA PRO A 89 -8.79 -10.51 -11.24
C PRO A 89 -10.20 -11.07 -11.49
N GLY A 90 -10.95 -11.32 -10.43
CA GLY A 90 -12.32 -11.81 -10.50
C GLY A 90 -13.32 -10.79 -11.05
N GLU A 91 -13.08 -9.50 -10.72
CA GLU A 91 -13.95 -8.37 -11.06
C GLU A 91 -13.40 -7.54 -12.24
N THR A 92 -12.52 -8.10 -13.06
CA THR A 92 -11.95 -7.43 -14.25
C THR A 92 -12.16 -8.24 -15.52
N GLY A 93 -12.21 -7.53 -16.67
CA GLY A 93 -12.48 -8.14 -17.97
C GLY A 93 -13.98 -8.28 -18.26
N LEU A 94 -14.33 -9.12 -19.24
CA LEU A 94 -15.73 -9.30 -19.65
C LEU A 94 -16.32 -10.58 -19.04
N ASP A 95 -17.58 -10.50 -18.64
CA ASP A 95 -18.38 -11.66 -18.25
C ASP A 95 -18.78 -12.50 -19.48
N LYS A 96 -19.40 -13.67 -19.25
CA LYS A 96 -19.88 -14.56 -20.32
C LYS A 96 -20.88 -13.94 -21.29
N ASN A 97 -21.48 -12.81 -20.94
CA ASN A 97 -22.45 -12.06 -21.75
C ASN A 97 -21.81 -10.84 -22.42
N GLY A 98 -20.48 -10.64 -22.28
CA GLY A 98 -19.75 -9.51 -22.85
C GLY A 98 -19.89 -8.21 -22.06
N LYS A 99 -20.40 -8.24 -20.83
CA LYS A 99 -20.43 -7.08 -19.93
C LYS A 99 -19.12 -6.96 -19.17
N ASP A 100 -18.71 -5.71 -18.93
CA ASP A 100 -17.54 -5.42 -18.08
C ASP A 100 -17.86 -5.82 -16.64
N LYS A 101 -17.07 -6.74 -16.09
CA LYS A 101 -17.18 -7.23 -14.71
C LYS A 101 -17.00 -6.12 -13.68
N ALA A 102 -16.19 -5.12 -14.01
CA ALA A 102 -15.92 -4.00 -13.10
C ALA A 102 -17.14 -3.12 -12.78
N THR A 103 -18.24 -3.29 -13.52
CA THR A 103 -19.42 -2.41 -13.44
C THR A 103 -20.73 -3.13 -13.73
N ASN A 104 -20.77 -4.45 -13.66
CA ASN A 104 -21.96 -5.22 -14.05
C ASN A 104 -22.95 -5.48 -12.91
N GLU A 105 -22.66 -4.95 -11.71
CA GLU A 105 -23.43 -5.11 -10.47
C GLU A 105 -23.57 -6.56 -10.01
N LYS A 106 -22.50 -7.35 -10.21
CA LYS A 106 -22.42 -8.74 -9.79
C LYS A 106 -21.12 -9.00 -9.06
N ASP A 107 -21.15 -9.95 -8.17
CA ASP A 107 -19.99 -10.61 -7.59
C ASP A 107 -19.58 -11.75 -8.54
N ASP A 108 -18.62 -11.47 -9.44
CA ASP A 108 -18.22 -12.40 -10.50
C ASP A 108 -17.25 -13.48 -10.01
N ASP A 109 -16.64 -13.32 -8.84
CA ASP A 109 -15.71 -14.32 -8.24
C ASP A 109 -16.30 -15.05 -7.02
N GLY A 110 -17.50 -14.66 -6.57
CA GLY A 110 -18.19 -15.31 -5.45
C GLY A 110 -17.55 -15.01 -4.09
N ASN A 111 -16.82 -13.88 -4.00
CA ASN A 111 -16.15 -13.50 -2.77
C ASN A 111 -17.06 -12.80 -1.74
N GLY A 112 -18.29 -12.43 -2.14
CA GLY A 112 -19.28 -11.73 -1.31
C GLY A 112 -19.25 -10.20 -1.48
N PHE A 113 -18.46 -9.67 -2.43
CA PHE A 113 -18.28 -8.24 -2.65
C PHE A 113 -18.47 -7.90 -4.14
N VAL A 114 -19.50 -7.14 -4.43
CA VAL A 114 -19.89 -6.78 -5.82
C VAL A 114 -19.00 -5.68 -6.37
N ASP A 115 -18.43 -5.88 -7.56
CA ASP A 115 -17.60 -4.90 -8.27
C ASP A 115 -16.41 -4.38 -7.42
N ASP A 116 -15.78 -5.23 -6.59
CA ASP A 116 -14.70 -4.87 -5.66
C ASP A 116 -13.33 -4.74 -6.35
N VAL A 117 -13.30 -4.05 -7.48
CA VAL A 117 -12.16 -3.96 -8.41
C VAL A 117 -10.84 -3.54 -7.73
N HIS A 118 -10.89 -2.57 -6.81
CA HIS A 118 -9.71 -2.04 -6.12
C HIS A 118 -9.72 -2.29 -4.62
N GLY A 119 -10.74 -2.98 -4.10
CA GLY A 119 -10.99 -3.22 -2.69
C GLY A 119 -12.41 -2.86 -2.27
N TRP A 120 -12.63 -2.58 -0.98
CA TRP A 120 -13.97 -2.45 -0.43
C TRP A 120 -14.13 -1.33 0.59
N ASN A 121 -15.31 -0.73 0.61
CA ASN A 121 -15.75 0.23 1.61
C ASN A 121 -16.60 -0.46 2.67
N PHE A 122 -16.00 -0.75 3.82
CA PHE A 122 -16.67 -1.41 4.94
C PHE A 122 -17.58 -0.49 5.74
N VAL A 123 -17.47 0.83 5.57
CA VAL A 123 -18.37 1.81 6.21
C VAL A 123 -19.73 1.80 5.55
N ALA A 124 -19.77 1.89 4.21
CA ALA A 124 -20.99 1.93 3.42
C ALA A 124 -21.39 0.57 2.85
N ASN A 125 -20.55 -0.46 3.02
CA ASN A 125 -20.71 -1.80 2.48
C ASN A 125 -20.94 -1.81 0.96
N ASN A 126 -20.02 -1.17 0.21
CA ASN A 126 -20.05 -1.08 -1.25
C ASN A 126 -18.64 -0.84 -1.82
N HIS A 127 -18.53 -0.76 -3.14
CA HIS A 127 -17.28 -0.54 -3.86
C HIS A 127 -16.86 0.95 -3.98
N ASN A 128 -17.59 1.90 -3.39
CA ASN A 128 -17.21 3.32 -3.43
C ASN A 128 -16.06 3.61 -2.45
N LEU A 129 -14.86 3.79 -2.98
CA LEU A 129 -13.62 3.99 -2.23
C LEU A 129 -13.23 5.46 -2.06
N GLU A 130 -14.12 6.40 -2.42
CA GLU A 130 -13.86 7.84 -2.35
C GLU A 130 -13.31 8.25 -0.98
N ASP A 131 -12.21 8.99 -1.00
CA ASP A 131 -11.55 9.50 0.20
C ASP A 131 -12.09 10.89 0.59
N ASN A 132 -13.01 10.91 1.52
CA ASN A 132 -13.63 12.16 2.01
C ASN A 132 -12.77 12.92 3.03
N HIS A 133 -11.60 12.36 3.39
CA HIS A 133 -10.70 12.93 4.41
C HIS A 133 -9.35 13.35 3.81
N GLY A 134 -8.85 12.62 2.82
CA GLY A 134 -7.53 12.80 2.21
C GLY A 134 -6.40 12.02 2.88
N HIS A 135 -6.61 11.47 4.09
CA HIS A 135 -5.57 10.75 4.82
C HIS A 135 -5.17 9.45 4.11
N GLY A 136 -6.12 8.62 3.71
CA GLY A 136 -5.84 7.36 3.03
C GLY A 136 -5.14 7.55 1.70
N THR A 137 -5.52 8.57 0.93
CA THR A 137 -4.83 8.94 -0.32
C THR A 137 -3.38 9.34 -0.07
N HIS A 138 -3.14 10.12 0.99
CA HIS A 138 -1.79 10.52 1.39
C HIS A 138 -0.95 9.32 1.82
N ILE A 139 -1.50 8.41 2.63
CA ILE A 139 -0.83 7.17 3.06
C ILE A 139 -0.51 6.28 1.85
N ALA A 140 -1.46 6.09 0.94
CA ALA A 140 -1.25 5.32 -0.29
C ALA A 140 -0.11 5.90 -1.14
N GLY A 141 0.00 7.23 -1.24
CA GLY A 141 1.11 7.90 -1.90
C GLY A 141 2.46 7.62 -1.24
N ILE A 142 2.53 7.65 0.10
CA ILE A 142 3.75 7.31 0.83
C ILE A 142 4.14 5.84 0.61
N VAL A 143 3.17 4.93 0.62
CA VAL A 143 3.41 3.50 0.40
C VAL A 143 3.88 3.23 -1.02
N GLY A 144 3.17 3.74 -2.03
CA GLY A 144 3.36 3.28 -3.39
C GLY A 144 2.92 4.24 -4.47
N ALA A 145 3.17 5.56 -4.35
CA ALA A 145 3.10 6.44 -5.51
C ALA A 145 4.04 5.93 -6.59
N GLU A 146 3.64 6.06 -7.86
CA GLU A 146 4.39 5.55 -9.01
C GLU A 146 5.69 6.33 -9.20
N GLY A 147 6.83 5.63 -9.20
CA GLY A 147 8.14 6.27 -9.31
C GLY A 147 8.56 6.53 -10.75
N ASP A 148 9.31 7.62 -10.94
CA ASP A 148 9.87 8.05 -12.22
C ASP A 148 8.81 8.31 -13.30
N ASN A 149 7.62 8.75 -12.91
CA ASN A 149 6.53 9.11 -13.83
C ASN A 149 6.48 10.62 -14.15
N GLY A 150 7.37 11.41 -13.52
CA GLY A 150 7.47 12.87 -13.70
C GLY A 150 6.38 13.64 -12.94
N ILE A 151 5.65 13.00 -12.04
CA ILE A 151 4.55 13.57 -11.25
C ILE A 151 4.86 13.40 -9.77
N GLY A 152 4.46 14.34 -8.92
CA GLY A 152 4.41 14.21 -7.48
C GLY A 152 5.66 13.62 -6.84
N ILE A 153 5.53 12.41 -6.28
CA ILE A 153 6.56 11.70 -5.51
C ILE A 153 6.69 10.24 -5.96
N SER A 154 7.81 9.61 -5.63
CA SER A 154 7.87 8.14 -5.58
C SER A 154 7.50 7.65 -4.18
N GLY A 155 6.67 6.63 -4.07
CA GLY A 155 6.40 5.93 -2.80
C GLY A 155 7.59 5.09 -2.34
N VAL A 156 7.54 4.57 -1.11
CA VAL A 156 8.59 3.69 -0.56
C VAL A 156 8.79 2.45 -1.44
N ALA A 157 7.69 1.90 -1.95
CA ALA A 157 7.69 0.76 -2.86
C ALA A 157 6.90 1.12 -4.15
N PRO A 158 7.53 1.86 -5.11
CA PRO A 158 6.84 2.47 -6.24
C PRO A 158 6.32 1.49 -7.30
N LYS A 159 6.49 0.19 -7.09
CA LYS A 159 6.04 -0.87 -8.01
C LYS A 159 5.16 -1.93 -7.33
N VAL A 160 4.44 -1.60 -6.27
CA VAL A 160 3.50 -2.53 -5.62
C VAL A 160 2.09 -2.42 -6.20
N SER A 161 1.18 -3.30 -5.75
CA SER A 161 -0.26 -3.19 -5.96
C SER A 161 -0.92 -2.76 -4.66
N ILE A 162 -1.63 -1.62 -4.67
CA ILE A 162 -2.31 -1.05 -3.49
C ILE A 162 -3.76 -1.50 -3.49
N MET A 163 -4.14 -2.29 -2.49
CA MET A 163 -5.53 -2.67 -2.22
C MET A 163 -6.14 -1.67 -1.25
N VAL A 164 -7.33 -1.15 -1.56
CA VAL A 164 -7.98 -0.08 -0.81
C VAL A 164 -9.06 -0.65 0.10
N LEU A 165 -8.93 -0.45 1.41
CA LEU A 165 -9.90 -0.92 2.40
C LEU A 165 -10.35 0.25 3.26
N LYS A 166 -11.54 0.78 2.94
CA LYS A 166 -12.09 1.94 3.65
C LYS A 166 -12.82 1.48 4.90
N TYR A 167 -12.22 1.77 6.08
CA TYR A 167 -12.77 1.40 7.39
C TYR A 167 -13.42 2.57 8.13
N TYR A 168 -13.08 3.80 7.75
CA TYR A 168 -13.55 5.03 8.38
C TYR A 168 -13.96 6.10 7.35
N ASP A 169 -15.07 6.79 7.61
CA ASP A 169 -15.49 7.95 6.83
C ASP A 169 -16.01 9.05 7.79
N PRO A 170 -15.38 10.24 7.83
CA PRO A 170 -15.82 11.33 8.71
C PRO A 170 -17.22 11.85 8.39
N LYS A 171 -17.75 11.59 7.20
CA LYS A 171 -19.11 11.98 6.78
C LYS A 171 -20.17 10.92 7.13
N ALA A 172 -19.76 9.72 7.54
CA ALA A 172 -20.71 8.68 7.90
C ALA A 172 -21.43 9.02 9.21
N LYS A 173 -22.74 8.75 9.25
CA LYS A 173 -23.55 8.94 10.47
C LYS A 173 -23.12 8.00 11.61
N PHE A 174 -22.57 6.86 11.25
CA PHE A 174 -22.10 5.84 12.16
C PHE A 174 -20.86 5.15 11.59
N ASN A 175 -19.85 4.97 12.43
CA ASN A 175 -18.62 4.22 12.09
C ASN A 175 -18.42 3.15 13.17
N ASP A 176 -18.52 1.86 12.79
CA ASP A 176 -18.01 0.74 13.60
C ASP A 176 -16.54 0.51 13.26
N ASN A 177 -15.66 1.41 13.72
CA ASN A 177 -14.25 1.39 13.35
C ASN A 177 -13.60 0.03 13.63
N LEU A 178 -13.85 -0.55 14.82
CA LEU A 178 -13.29 -1.85 15.19
C LEU A 178 -13.81 -2.97 14.29
N GLY A 179 -15.12 -3.05 14.08
CA GLY A 179 -15.72 -4.07 13.22
C GLY A 179 -15.26 -3.93 11.77
N ASN A 180 -15.16 -2.70 11.26
CA ASN A 180 -14.69 -2.45 9.91
C ASN A 180 -13.19 -2.76 9.74
N THR A 181 -12.35 -2.48 10.76
CA THR A 181 -10.93 -2.86 10.75
C THR A 181 -10.77 -4.38 10.68
N ILE A 182 -11.49 -5.12 11.51
CA ILE A 182 -11.43 -6.60 11.53
C ILE A 182 -11.83 -7.16 10.16
N LYS A 183 -12.96 -6.71 9.60
CA LYS A 183 -13.42 -7.12 8.27
C LYS A 183 -12.41 -6.78 7.17
N SER A 184 -11.74 -5.62 7.29
CA SER A 184 -10.69 -5.21 6.35
C SER A 184 -9.49 -6.16 6.41
N ILE A 185 -9.05 -6.57 7.59
CA ILE A 185 -7.94 -7.52 7.77
C ILE A 185 -8.32 -8.89 7.18
N GLU A 186 -9.52 -9.39 7.49
CA GLU A 186 -10.04 -10.66 6.96
C GLU A 186 -10.12 -10.65 5.43
N TYR A 187 -10.63 -9.56 4.85
CA TYR A 187 -10.68 -9.36 3.40
C TYR A 187 -9.28 -9.32 2.79
N ALA A 188 -8.37 -8.52 3.35
CA ALA A 188 -7.00 -8.42 2.86
C ALA A 188 -6.30 -9.78 2.81
N ASN A 189 -6.45 -10.58 3.86
CA ASN A 189 -5.92 -11.93 3.92
C ASN A 189 -6.55 -12.85 2.87
N LYS A 190 -7.89 -12.85 2.75
CA LYS A 190 -8.64 -13.63 1.76
C LYS A 190 -8.21 -13.31 0.33
N MET A 191 -8.01 -12.03 0.02
CA MET A 191 -7.62 -11.55 -1.31
C MET A 191 -6.10 -11.58 -1.56
N GLY A 192 -5.33 -12.14 -0.62
CA GLY A 192 -3.91 -12.46 -0.80
C GLY A 192 -2.94 -11.29 -0.61
N ALA A 193 -3.32 -10.25 0.12
CA ALA A 193 -2.40 -9.20 0.53
C ALA A 193 -1.23 -9.80 1.32
N LYS A 194 -0.02 -9.29 1.09
CA LYS A 194 1.19 -9.73 1.78
C LYS A 194 1.61 -8.78 2.89
N ILE A 195 1.14 -7.55 2.81
CA ILE A 195 1.44 -6.48 3.76
C ILE A 195 0.13 -5.74 4.02
N ILE A 196 -0.14 -5.42 5.26
CA ILE A 196 -1.22 -4.53 5.67
C ILE A 196 -0.61 -3.29 6.28
N ASN A 197 -0.98 -2.11 5.74
CA ASN A 197 -0.75 -0.83 6.39
C ASN A 197 -2.05 -0.37 7.02
N TYR A 198 -2.09 -0.33 8.35
CA TYR A 198 -3.17 0.22 9.13
C TYR A 198 -2.68 1.44 9.90
N SER A 199 -3.08 2.63 9.43
CA SER A 199 -2.67 3.91 10.02
C SER A 199 -3.73 4.45 10.97
N GLY A 200 -4.28 3.56 11.77
CA GLY A 200 -5.29 3.84 12.79
C GLY A 200 -4.89 3.23 14.13
N GLY A 201 -5.69 3.48 15.15
CA GLY A 201 -5.47 2.91 16.47
C GLY A 201 -6.38 3.50 17.53
N GLY A 202 -6.32 2.90 18.73
CA GLY A 202 -7.04 3.35 19.91
C GLY A 202 -6.18 3.15 21.15
N LEU A 203 -6.65 3.69 22.28
CA LEU A 203 -5.96 3.57 23.59
C LEU A 203 -6.29 2.24 24.28
N GLU A 204 -7.34 1.55 23.84
CA GLU A 204 -7.83 0.34 24.51
C GLU A 204 -7.43 -0.92 23.73
N PHE A 205 -7.00 -1.94 24.44
CA PHE A 205 -6.72 -3.26 23.87
C PHE A 205 -8.01 -3.93 23.43
N SER A 206 -8.03 -4.38 22.16
CA SER A 206 -9.12 -5.20 21.60
C SER A 206 -8.67 -6.64 21.37
N ARG A 207 -9.25 -7.58 22.11
CA ARG A 207 -9.01 -9.02 21.89
C ARG A 207 -9.47 -9.47 20.50
N ARG A 208 -10.53 -8.86 19.97
CA ARG A 208 -11.06 -9.19 18.62
C ARG A 208 -10.09 -8.77 17.52
N GLU A 209 -9.52 -7.57 17.63
CA GLU A 209 -8.53 -7.06 16.69
C GLU A 209 -7.23 -7.89 16.76
N TYR A 210 -6.74 -8.16 17.97
CA TYR A 210 -5.58 -9.03 18.20
C TYR A 210 -5.73 -10.42 17.58
N ASN A 211 -6.92 -11.00 17.62
CA ASN A 211 -7.17 -12.32 17.03
C ASN A 211 -7.32 -12.28 15.49
N ALA A 212 -7.53 -11.12 14.89
CA ALA A 212 -7.64 -10.94 13.44
C ALA A 212 -6.27 -10.75 12.77
N ILE A 213 -5.26 -10.33 13.54
CA ILE A 213 -3.86 -10.18 13.12
C ILE A 213 -3.12 -11.52 13.24
#